data_61581bb03328ff82d405a8bfe14d9b0b
#
_entry.id   61581bb03328ff82d405a8bfe14d9b0b
#
_cell.length_a   1.000
_cell.length_b   1.000
_cell.length_c   1.000
_cell.angle_alpha   90.00
_cell.angle_beta   90.00
_cell.angle_gamma   90.00
#
_symmetry.space_group_name_H-M   'P 1'
#
loop_
_entity.id
_entity.type
_entity.pdbx_description
1 polymer ?
#
loop_
_entity_poly.entity_id
_entity_poly.type
_entity_poly.pdbx_seq_one_letter_code
_entity_poly.pdbx_strand_id
1 'polypeptide(L)'
;MNWDFFAPRRKDGEHVSHYRKGQLRERRNYRKGKLDGVYESYYENGQLLVRMSFKAGQRHGDAVSYYRDGTLREKCTFERDKLVGEYTSYYETGQLREKEFYNSEGRLEGEYLLFYRNGQLKEKETFVDGKFEGDYVSYYKNGQIREKGTFRGEKREGPYVAYDRDGRLLEQAVFKAGKPVGAHTLLAAGSAAALTIGQGDEDLDEHEFDRMLRKMGDFEKK
;
A
#
# COMPACT_ATOMS: atom_id res chain seq x y z
N MET A 1 21.45 -11.46 10.59
CA MET A 1 21.94 -12.83 10.87
C MET A 1 21.09 -13.81 10.08
N ASN A 2 21.70 -14.53 9.13
CA ASN A 2 21.02 -15.48 8.25
C ASN A 2 20.68 -16.76 9.05
N TRP A 3 19.42 -16.93 9.43
CA TRP A 3 18.93 -18.11 10.18
C TRP A 3 18.75 -19.37 9.32
N ASP A 4 18.96 -19.27 8.00
CA ASP A 4 18.72 -20.38 7.04
C ASP A 4 19.83 -21.46 7.01
N PHE A 5 20.93 -21.28 7.74
CA PHE A 5 22.08 -22.21 7.65
C PHE A 5 21.89 -23.53 8.43
N PHE A 6 20.90 -23.65 9.31
CA PHE A 6 20.69 -24.84 10.15
C PHE A 6 19.31 -25.51 10.00
N ALA A 7 18.43 -25.02 9.15
CA ALA A 7 17.19 -25.73 8.88
C ALA A 7 17.50 -26.98 8.03
N PRO A 8 17.04 -28.19 8.42
CA PRO A 8 17.23 -29.37 7.61
C PRO A 8 16.64 -29.13 6.23
N ARG A 9 17.43 -29.42 5.17
CA ARG A 9 16.96 -29.29 3.77
C ARG A 9 15.65 -30.06 3.64
N ARG A 10 14.56 -29.35 3.36
CA ARG A 10 13.27 -30.00 3.14
C ARG A 10 13.35 -30.86 1.89
N LYS A 11 12.75 -32.05 1.96
CA LYS A 11 12.64 -32.96 0.80
C LYS A 11 11.87 -32.27 -0.32
N ASP A 12 12.27 -32.53 -1.56
CA ASP A 12 11.55 -32.05 -2.73
C ASP A 12 10.13 -32.65 -2.79
N GLY A 13 9.20 -31.89 -3.38
CA GLY A 13 7.81 -32.27 -3.51
C GLY A 13 6.86 -31.42 -2.67
N GLU A 14 5.63 -31.85 -2.60
CA GLU A 14 4.57 -31.19 -1.85
C GLU A 14 4.70 -31.46 -0.35
N HIS A 15 4.54 -30.39 0.42
CA HIS A 15 4.47 -30.43 1.87
C HIS A 15 3.15 -29.80 2.33
N VAL A 16 2.43 -30.54 3.17
CA VAL A 16 1.13 -30.11 3.68
C VAL A 16 1.19 -30.05 5.20
N SER A 17 0.56 -29.05 5.78
CA SER A 17 0.34 -28.97 7.23
C SER A 17 -1.14 -28.72 7.52
N HIS A 18 -1.57 -29.11 8.71
CA HIS A 18 -2.96 -29.02 9.13
C HIS A 18 -3.06 -28.27 10.46
N TYR A 19 -4.19 -27.67 10.69
CA TYR A 19 -4.59 -27.17 11.99
C TYR A 19 -4.86 -28.34 12.95
N ARG A 20 -4.93 -28.02 14.25
CA ARG A 20 -5.16 -29.03 15.31
C ARG A 20 -6.42 -29.86 15.11
N LYS A 21 -7.44 -29.30 14.45
CA LYS A 21 -8.71 -29.97 14.14
C LYS A 21 -8.74 -30.70 12.79
N GLY A 22 -7.58 -30.80 12.11
CA GLY A 22 -7.41 -31.53 10.86
C GLY A 22 -7.65 -30.72 9.58
N GLN A 23 -8.12 -29.48 9.65
CA GLN A 23 -8.28 -28.63 8.46
C GLN A 23 -6.92 -28.30 7.86
N LEU A 24 -6.85 -28.20 6.53
CA LEU A 24 -5.66 -27.78 5.80
C LEU A 24 -5.23 -26.39 6.26
N ARG A 25 -3.96 -26.26 6.65
CA ARG A 25 -3.35 -25.00 7.07
C ARG A 25 -2.48 -24.39 5.97
N GLU A 26 -1.62 -25.23 5.38
CA GLU A 26 -0.69 -24.79 4.36
C GLU A 26 -0.37 -25.92 3.39
N ARG A 27 -0.11 -25.54 2.12
CA ARG A 27 0.43 -26.39 1.08
C ARG A 27 1.62 -25.67 0.44
N ARG A 28 2.76 -26.34 0.34
CA ARG A 28 4.01 -25.79 -0.19
C ARG A 28 4.67 -26.79 -1.10
N ASN A 29 5.32 -26.31 -2.14
CA ASN A 29 6.12 -27.13 -3.02
C ASN A 29 7.59 -26.77 -2.91
N TYR A 30 8.46 -27.77 -2.82
CA TYR A 30 9.90 -27.61 -2.75
C TYR A 30 10.59 -28.30 -3.91
N ARG A 31 11.63 -27.63 -4.43
CA ARG A 31 12.54 -28.18 -5.46
C ARG A 31 13.95 -27.79 -5.10
N LYS A 32 14.87 -28.79 -5.01
CA LYS A 32 16.25 -28.60 -4.56
C LYS A 32 16.32 -27.89 -3.20
N GLY A 33 15.38 -28.21 -2.29
CA GLY A 33 15.29 -27.64 -0.94
C GLY A 33 14.81 -26.20 -0.86
N LYS A 34 14.37 -25.59 -1.98
CA LYS A 34 13.82 -24.23 -2.05
C LYS A 34 12.34 -24.28 -2.41
N LEU A 35 11.56 -23.29 -1.96
CA LEU A 35 10.17 -23.12 -2.43
C LEU A 35 10.16 -22.97 -3.95
N ASP A 36 9.36 -23.78 -4.64
CA ASP A 36 9.26 -23.77 -6.10
C ASP A 36 7.86 -24.28 -6.50
N GLY A 37 7.08 -23.45 -7.14
CA GLY A 37 5.66 -23.70 -7.42
C GLY A 37 4.71 -22.93 -6.53
N VAL A 38 3.47 -23.39 -6.44
CA VAL A 38 2.40 -22.72 -5.70
C VAL A 38 2.56 -22.95 -4.20
N TYR A 39 2.39 -21.86 -3.45
CA TYR A 39 2.20 -21.81 -2.03
C TYR A 39 0.77 -21.39 -1.73
N GLU A 40 0.10 -22.10 -0.84
CA GLU A 40 -1.23 -21.78 -0.36
C GLU A 40 -1.27 -21.89 1.17
N SER A 41 -1.95 -20.94 1.79
CA SER A 41 -2.33 -21.05 3.20
C SER A 41 -3.81 -20.75 3.37
N TYR A 42 -4.39 -21.27 4.44
CA TYR A 42 -5.82 -21.28 4.67
C TYR A 42 -6.13 -20.81 6.10
N TYR A 43 -7.27 -20.22 6.29
CA TYR A 43 -7.86 -19.97 7.60
C TYR A 43 -8.36 -21.27 8.23
N GLU A 44 -8.58 -21.30 9.55
CA GLU A 44 -9.17 -22.46 10.24
C GLU A 44 -10.57 -22.82 9.76
N ASN A 45 -11.32 -21.86 9.17
CA ASN A 45 -12.63 -22.11 8.56
C ASN A 45 -12.54 -22.75 7.16
N GLY A 46 -11.32 -23.02 6.66
CA GLY A 46 -11.07 -23.63 5.36
C GLY A 46 -10.99 -22.65 4.19
N GLN A 47 -11.29 -21.37 4.40
CA GLN A 47 -11.15 -20.35 3.36
C GLN A 47 -9.67 -20.11 3.04
N LEU A 48 -9.38 -19.86 1.77
CA LEU A 48 -8.05 -19.50 1.32
C LEU A 48 -7.63 -18.16 1.96
N LEU A 49 -6.45 -18.14 2.60
CA LEU A 49 -5.87 -16.91 3.15
C LEU A 49 -4.97 -16.25 2.11
N VAL A 50 -4.04 -17.02 1.55
CA VAL A 50 -3.11 -16.51 0.54
C VAL A 50 -2.75 -17.61 -0.45
N ARG A 51 -2.62 -17.23 -1.72
CA ARG A 51 -2.04 -18.03 -2.78
C ARG A 51 -0.99 -17.20 -3.50
N MET A 52 0.21 -17.75 -3.65
CA MET A 52 1.30 -17.10 -4.38
C MET A 52 2.20 -18.14 -5.03
N SER A 53 2.99 -17.72 -5.99
CA SER A 53 3.92 -18.59 -6.70
C SER A 53 5.36 -18.28 -6.33
N PHE A 54 6.18 -19.33 -6.27
CA PHE A 54 7.62 -19.24 -6.02
C PHE A 54 8.42 -19.89 -7.13
N LYS A 55 9.60 -19.34 -7.39
CA LYS A 55 10.59 -19.92 -8.29
C LYS A 55 11.97 -19.87 -7.62
N ALA A 56 12.56 -21.03 -7.38
CA ALA A 56 13.87 -21.16 -6.73
C ALA A 56 13.99 -20.42 -5.37
N GLY A 57 12.91 -20.36 -4.60
CA GLY A 57 12.83 -19.72 -3.29
C GLY A 57 12.41 -18.25 -3.31
N GLN A 58 12.24 -17.65 -4.47
CA GLN A 58 11.81 -16.25 -4.63
C GLN A 58 10.35 -16.20 -5.07
N ARG A 59 9.57 -15.21 -4.57
CA ARG A 59 8.23 -14.93 -5.08
C ARG A 59 8.32 -14.58 -6.55
N HIS A 60 7.50 -15.23 -7.38
CA HIS A 60 7.52 -15.05 -8.82
C HIS A 60 6.17 -15.45 -9.43
N GLY A 61 5.52 -14.51 -10.11
CA GLY A 61 4.16 -14.66 -10.62
C GLY A 61 3.12 -14.04 -9.70
N ASP A 62 1.86 -14.37 -9.96
CA ASP A 62 0.71 -13.78 -9.28
C ASP A 62 0.62 -14.19 -7.81
N ALA A 63 0.17 -13.24 -6.99
CA ALA A 63 -0.17 -13.42 -5.60
C ALA A 63 -1.54 -12.81 -5.30
N VAL A 64 -2.35 -13.53 -4.54
CA VAL A 64 -3.65 -13.08 -4.07
C VAL A 64 -3.82 -13.43 -2.60
N SER A 65 -4.46 -12.54 -1.85
CA SER A 65 -4.86 -12.81 -0.48
C SER A 65 -6.34 -12.50 -0.28
N TYR A 66 -6.93 -13.13 0.72
CA TYR A 66 -8.35 -13.03 1.00
C TYR A 66 -8.59 -12.75 2.48
N TYR A 67 -9.68 -12.11 2.79
CA TYR A 67 -10.22 -12.00 4.13
C TYR A 67 -10.82 -13.35 4.58
N ARG A 68 -11.14 -13.44 5.87
CA ARG A 68 -11.65 -14.68 6.49
C ARG A 68 -13.02 -15.11 5.96
N ASP A 69 -13.78 -14.18 5.37
CA ASP A 69 -15.07 -14.45 4.71
C ASP A 69 -14.92 -14.87 3.24
N GLY A 70 -13.70 -14.85 2.70
CA GLY A 70 -13.37 -15.16 1.31
C GLY A 70 -13.39 -13.96 0.38
N THR A 71 -13.67 -12.75 0.87
CA THR A 71 -13.55 -11.51 0.08
C THR A 71 -12.09 -11.27 -0.31
N LEU A 72 -11.85 -10.85 -1.55
CA LEU A 72 -10.50 -10.52 -2.03
C LEU A 72 -9.91 -9.38 -1.19
N ARG A 73 -8.70 -9.58 -0.67
CA ARG A 73 -7.97 -8.59 0.13
C ARG A 73 -6.90 -7.87 -0.68
N GLU A 74 -6.06 -8.63 -1.38
CA GLU A 74 -4.96 -8.08 -2.18
C GLU A 74 -4.72 -8.92 -3.43
N LYS A 75 -4.28 -8.26 -4.50
CA LYS A 75 -3.83 -8.89 -5.73
C LYS A 75 -2.60 -8.15 -6.25
N CYS A 76 -1.56 -8.89 -6.61
CA CYS A 76 -0.32 -8.33 -7.17
C CYS A 76 0.46 -9.39 -7.93
N THR A 77 1.54 -8.95 -8.57
CA THR A 77 2.50 -9.84 -9.27
C THR A 77 3.89 -9.58 -8.73
N PHE A 78 4.66 -10.66 -8.54
CA PHE A 78 6.06 -10.61 -8.14
C PHE A 78 6.98 -11.08 -9.25
N GLU A 79 8.12 -10.44 -9.38
CA GLU A 79 9.26 -10.93 -10.14
C GLU A 79 10.52 -10.90 -9.27
N ARG A 80 11.05 -12.10 -8.91
CA ARG A 80 12.26 -12.24 -8.06
C ARG A 80 12.16 -11.44 -6.75
N ASP A 81 11.06 -11.63 -6.02
CA ASP A 81 10.71 -10.93 -4.78
C ASP A 81 10.34 -9.45 -4.90
N LYS A 82 10.46 -8.85 -6.08
CA LYS A 82 10.01 -7.48 -6.32
C LYS A 82 8.55 -7.46 -6.76
N LEU A 83 7.76 -6.52 -6.27
CA LEU A 83 6.44 -6.20 -6.83
C LEU A 83 6.63 -5.58 -8.21
N VAL A 84 5.83 -6.03 -9.19
CA VAL A 84 5.85 -5.48 -10.55
C VAL A 84 4.41 -5.39 -11.09
N GLY A 85 4.17 -4.39 -11.95
CA GLY A 85 2.83 -4.18 -12.51
C GLY A 85 1.83 -3.65 -11.48
N GLU A 86 0.57 -3.96 -11.68
CA GLU A 86 -0.52 -3.46 -10.86
C GLU A 86 -0.59 -4.19 -9.51
N TYR A 87 -0.72 -3.40 -8.43
CA TYR A 87 -1.11 -3.85 -7.11
C TYR A 87 -2.49 -3.26 -6.78
N THR A 88 -3.39 -4.07 -6.26
CA THR A 88 -4.68 -3.64 -5.75
C THR A 88 -4.95 -4.23 -4.37
N SER A 89 -5.53 -3.42 -3.49
CA SER A 89 -6.08 -3.89 -2.22
C SER A 89 -7.54 -3.48 -2.06
N TYR A 90 -8.26 -4.22 -1.25
CA TYR A 90 -9.69 -4.07 -1.05
C TYR A 90 -10.03 -4.04 0.43
N TYR A 91 -11.09 -3.37 0.80
CA TYR A 91 -11.69 -3.47 2.11
C TYR A 91 -12.44 -4.81 2.27
N GLU A 92 -12.73 -5.21 3.50
CA GLU A 92 -13.56 -6.41 3.78
C GLU A 92 -14.95 -6.33 3.11
N THR A 93 -15.44 -5.13 2.83
CA THR A 93 -16.67 -4.89 2.07
C THR A 93 -16.57 -5.21 0.59
N GLY A 94 -15.36 -5.55 0.09
CA GLY A 94 -15.07 -5.80 -1.32
C GLY A 94 -14.81 -4.54 -2.16
N GLN A 95 -14.93 -3.36 -1.57
CA GLN A 95 -14.63 -2.10 -2.26
C GLN A 95 -13.14 -1.90 -2.42
N LEU A 96 -12.72 -1.33 -3.56
CA LEU A 96 -11.32 -0.98 -3.81
C LEU A 96 -10.85 -0.01 -2.73
N ARG A 97 -9.69 -0.34 -2.14
CA ARG A 97 -9.04 0.47 -1.12
C ARG A 97 -7.85 1.23 -1.69
N GLU A 98 -7.02 0.53 -2.46
CA GLU A 98 -5.75 1.06 -2.94
C GLU A 98 -5.43 0.47 -4.31
N LYS A 99 -4.88 1.32 -5.19
CA LYS A 99 -4.37 0.90 -6.50
C LYS A 99 -3.03 1.58 -6.74
N GLU A 100 -2.04 0.78 -7.07
CA GLU A 100 -0.66 1.19 -7.33
C GLU A 100 -0.14 0.49 -8.57
N PHE A 101 0.91 1.04 -9.16
CA PHE A 101 1.67 0.39 -10.21
C PHE A 101 3.15 0.42 -9.88
N TYR A 102 3.84 -0.69 -10.12
CA TYR A 102 5.27 -0.86 -9.88
C TYR A 102 6.01 -1.15 -11.19
N ASN A 103 7.14 -0.46 -11.43
CA ASN A 103 8.00 -0.73 -12.56
C ASN A 103 8.78 -2.05 -12.39
N SER A 104 9.58 -2.44 -13.40
CA SER A 104 10.38 -3.68 -13.37
C SER A 104 11.44 -3.72 -12.26
N GLU A 105 11.79 -2.56 -11.70
CA GLU A 105 12.71 -2.46 -10.57
C GLU A 105 12.00 -2.61 -9.20
N GLY A 106 10.67 -2.73 -9.21
CA GLY A 106 9.86 -2.79 -8.00
C GLY A 106 9.67 -1.45 -7.32
N ARG A 107 9.72 -0.35 -8.08
CA ARG A 107 9.50 1.01 -7.60
C ARG A 107 8.15 1.51 -8.07
N LEU A 108 7.46 2.30 -7.24
CA LEU A 108 6.19 2.94 -7.60
C LEU A 108 6.36 3.78 -8.86
N GLU A 109 5.43 3.65 -9.80
CA GLU A 109 5.42 4.33 -11.08
C GLU A 109 4.00 4.71 -11.49
N GLY A 110 3.79 5.96 -11.91
CA GLY A 110 2.47 6.42 -12.34
C GLY A 110 1.55 6.80 -11.18
N GLU A 111 0.26 6.58 -11.37
CA GLU A 111 -0.77 6.98 -10.42
C GLU A 111 -0.87 6.02 -9.23
N TYR A 112 -0.90 6.61 -8.04
CA TYR A 112 -1.33 5.99 -6.79
C TYR A 112 -2.73 6.49 -6.45
N LEU A 113 -3.66 5.59 -6.15
CA LEU A 113 -5.04 5.90 -5.78
C LEU A 113 -5.38 5.24 -4.45
N LEU A 114 -5.87 6.02 -3.50
CA LEU A 114 -6.41 5.54 -2.24
C LEU A 114 -7.89 5.93 -2.13
N PHE A 115 -8.71 5.02 -1.64
CA PHE A 115 -10.16 5.22 -1.52
C PHE A 115 -10.61 5.10 -0.08
N TYR A 116 -11.66 5.80 0.28
CA TYR A 116 -12.40 5.57 1.51
C TYR A 116 -13.25 4.29 1.44
N ARG A 117 -13.68 3.79 2.60
CA ARG A 117 -14.60 2.62 2.68
C ARG A 117 -15.95 2.84 1.99
N ASN A 118 -16.37 4.08 1.76
CA ASN A 118 -17.57 4.39 0.99
C ASN A 118 -17.34 4.41 -0.53
N GLY A 119 -16.13 4.06 -1.00
CA GLY A 119 -15.75 4.00 -2.39
C GLY A 119 -15.33 5.34 -3.02
N GLN A 120 -15.40 6.44 -2.27
CA GLN A 120 -14.92 7.73 -2.75
C GLN A 120 -13.40 7.81 -2.73
N LEU A 121 -12.82 8.52 -3.71
CA LEU A 121 -11.39 8.77 -3.75
C LEU A 121 -10.97 9.58 -2.53
N LYS A 122 -9.93 9.12 -1.83
CA LYS A 122 -9.30 9.80 -0.68
C LYS A 122 -8.07 10.56 -1.10
N GLU A 123 -7.19 9.90 -1.87
CA GLU A 123 -5.92 10.48 -2.33
C GLU A 123 -5.60 10.01 -3.74
N LYS A 124 -5.03 10.91 -4.52
CA LYS A 124 -4.39 10.63 -5.80
C LYS A 124 -3.02 11.28 -5.81
N GLU A 125 -2.01 10.49 -6.07
CA GLU A 125 -0.61 10.87 -6.12
C GLU A 125 0.01 10.41 -7.43
N THR A 126 1.12 11.01 -7.84
CA THR A 126 1.91 10.55 -8.99
C THR A 126 3.32 10.24 -8.55
N PHE A 127 3.83 9.10 -8.99
CA PHE A 127 5.17 8.63 -8.69
C PHE A 127 5.98 8.41 -9.97
N VAL A 128 7.26 8.74 -9.92
CA VAL A 128 8.25 8.43 -10.96
C VAL A 128 9.44 7.78 -10.27
N ASP A 129 9.72 6.53 -10.63
CA ASP A 129 10.84 5.77 -10.10
C ASP A 129 10.89 5.71 -8.57
N GLY A 130 9.72 5.53 -7.94
CA GLY A 130 9.52 5.45 -6.49
C GLY A 130 9.50 6.79 -5.77
N LYS A 131 9.66 7.91 -6.48
CA LYS A 131 9.63 9.26 -5.90
C LYS A 131 8.29 9.93 -6.17
N PHE A 132 7.81 10.65 -5.19
CA PHE A 132 6.62 11.48 -5.32
C PHE A 132 6.92 12.65 -6.27
N GLU A 133 6.33 12.63 -7.44
CA GLU A 133 6.59 13.55 -8.55
C GLU A 133 5.29 13.80 -9.31
N GLY A 134 4.93 15.08 -9.51
CA GLY A 134 3.73 15.45 -10.24
C GLY A 134 2.57 15.85 -9.34
N ASP A 135 1.35 15.65 -9.81
CA ASP A 135 0.14 16.16 -9.17
C ASP A 135 -0.27 15.33 -7.96
N TYR A 136 -0.76 16.02 -6.97
CA TYR A 136 -1.35 15.50 -5.74
C TYR A 136 -2.72 16.12 -5.52
N VAL A 137 -3.67 15.31 -5.13
CA VAL A 137 -4.97 15.77 -4.64
C VAL A 137 -5.48 14.83 -3.56
N SER A 138 -5.99 15.39 -2.48
CA SER A 138 -6.73 14.65 -1.46
C SER A 138 -8.15 15.20 -1.29
N TYR A 139 -9.02 14.35 -0.80
CA TYR A 139 -10.44 14.62 -0.65
C TYR A 139 -10.90 14.27 0.76
N TYR A 140 -11.94 14.95 1.21
CA TYR A 140 -12.72 14.54 2.37
C TYR A 140 -13.70 13.40 2.02
N LYS A 141 -14.22 12.70 3.04
CA LYS A 141 -15.23 11.64 2.87
C LYS A 141 -16.52 12.09 2.17
N ASN A 142 -16.80 13.39 2.12
CA ASN A 142 -17.93 13.96 1.39
C ASN A 142 -17.61 14.25 -0.09
N GLY A 143 -16.40 13.92 -0.55
CA GLY A 143 -15.93 14.10 -1.93
C GLY A 143 -15.40 15.50 -2.26
N GLN A 144 -15.44 16.43 -1.30
CA GLN A 144 -14.84 17.75 -1.49
C GLN A 144 -13.31 17.68 -1.44
N ILE A 145 -12.65 18.52 -2.24
CA ILE A 145 -11.19 18.63 -2.21
C ILE A 145 -10.75 19.11 -0.83
N ARG A 146 -9.83 18.39 -0.21
CA ARG A 146 -9.15 18.77 1.02
C ARG A 146 -7.92 19.62 0.71
N GLU A 147 -7.06 19.14 -0.19
CA GLU A 147 -5.88 19.86 -0.66
C GLU A 147 -5.46 19.38 -2.05
N LYS A 148 -4.81 20.24 -2.79
CA LYS A 148 -4.17 19.88 -4.06
C LYS A 148 -2.91 20.71 -4.29
N GLY A 149 -1.96 20.12 -5.00
CA GLY A 149 -0.69 20.77 -5.34
C GLY A 149 0.12 19.90 -6.28
N THR A 150 1.34 20.30 -6.52
CA THR A 150 2.30 19.57 -7.34
C THR A 150 3.57 19.34 -6.54
N PHE A 151 4.22 18.21 -6.78
CA PHE A 151 5.50 17.86 -6.17
C PHE A 151 6.56 17.62 -7.24
N ARG A 152 7.79 18.02 -6.89
CA ARG A 152 8.99 17.74 -7.68
C ARG A 152 10.09 17.27 -6.76
N GLY A 153 10.56 16.03 -6.95
CA GLY A 153 11.56 15.43 -6.08
C GLY A 153 11.15 15.44 -4.61
N GLU A 154 9.90 14.99 -4.30
CA GLU A 154 9.33 14.92 -2.94
C GLU A 154 9.13 16.27 -2.24
N LYS A 155 9.29 17.39 -2.96
CA LYS A 155 9.08 18.75 -2.44
C LYS A 155 7.92 19.41 -3.15
N ARG A 156 7.09 20.16 -2.41
CA ARG A 156 6.03 20.97 -3.02
C ARG A 156 6.64 21.96 -4.02
N GLU A 157 6.03 22.03 -5.21
CA GLU A 157 6.44 22.90 -6.30
C GLU A 157 5.20 23.49 -6.98
N GLY A 158 5.20 24.82 -7.22
CA GLY A 158 4.07 25.48 -7.87
C GLY A 158 2.88 25.76 -6.96
N PRO A 159 1.67 25.94 -7.53
CA PRO A 159 0.47 26.30 -6.80
C PRO A 159 0.03 25.18 -5.84
N TYR A 160 -0.43 25.61 -4.66
CA TYR A 160 -1.01 24.76 -3.64
C TYR A 160 -2.25 25.43 -3.05
N VAL A 161 -3.29 24.66 -2.79
CA VAL A 161 -4.49 25.10 -2.08
C VAL A 161 -4.98 24.02 -1.14
N ALA A 162 -5.53 24.44 0.00
CA ALA A 162 -6.22 23.59 0.95
C ALA A 162 -7.58 24.20 1.35
N TYR A 163 -8.56 23.35 1.61
CA TYR A 163 -9.92 23.70 1.95
C TYR A 163 -10.38 22.98 3.21
N ASP A 164 -11.39 23.53 3.88
CA ASP A 164 -12.10 22.81 4.94
C ASP A 164 -13.17 21.85 4.36
N ARG A 165 -13.88 21.15 5.28
CA ARG A 165 -14.94 20.19 4.89
C ARG A 165 -16.16 20.83 4.24
N ASP A 166 -16.33 22.16 4.36
CA ASP A 166 -17.39 22.95 3.76
C ASP A 166 -16.95 23.57 2.43
N GLY A 167 -15.69 23.34 2.00
CA GLY A 167 -15.11 23.88 0.77
C GLY A 167 -14.60 25.31 0.90
N ARG A 168 -14.48 25.86 2.14
CA ARG A 168 -13.90 27.17 2.35
C ARG A 168 -12.39 27.08 2.26
N LEU A 169 -11.78 28.06 1.61
CA LEU A 169 -10.32 28.13 1.46
C LEU A 169 -9.65 28.29 2.84
N LEU A 170 -8.71 27.42 3.17
CA LEU A 170 -7.87 27.47 4.37
C LEU A 170 -6.48 28.00 4.08
N GLU A 171 -5.88 27.54 2.98
CA GLU A 171 -4.53 27.88 2.61
C GLU A 171 -4.40 28.03 1.09
N GLN A 172 -3.70 29.05 0.66
CA GLN A 172 -3.26 29.22 -0.72
C GLN A 172 -1.82 29.73 -0.73
N ALA A 173 -0.95 29.05 -1.48
CA ALA A 173 0.45 29.41 -1.59
C ALA A 173 1.02 28.98 -2.94
N VAL A 174 2.16 29.55 -3.30
CA VAL A 174 3.01 29.02 -4.36
C VAL A 174 4.30 28.52 -3.70
N PHE A 175 4.70 27.30 -4.00
CA PHE A 175 5.90 26.70 -3.45
C PHE A 175 7.01 26.61 -4.51
N LYS A 176 8.24 26.73 -4.05
CA LYS A 176 9.46 26.46 -4.82
C LYS A 176 10.42 25.66 -3.94
N ALA A 177 10.77 24.45 -4.39
CA ALA A 177 11.64 23.53 -3.65
C ALA A 177 11.19 23.31 -2.19
N GLY A 178 9.87 23.20 -1.96
CA GLY A 178 9.25 22.94 -0.66
C GLY A 178 9.07 24.17 0.24
N LYS A 179 9.45 25.37 -0.22
CA LYS A 179 9.29 26.61 0.54
C LYS A 179 8.24 27.51 -0.12
N PRO A 180 7.35 28.16 0.63
CA PRO A 180 6.42 29.11 0.06
C PRO A 180 7.18 30.33 -0.47
N VAL A 181 6.74 30.83 -1.64
CA VAL A 181 7.30 32.01 -2.30
C VAL A 181 6.17 32.97 -2.67
N GLY A 182 6.40 34.28 -2.49
CA GLY A 182 5.40 35.31 -2.76
C GLY A 182 4.29 35.39 -1.71
N ALA A 183 3.06 35.70 -2.16
CA ALA A 183 1.91 35.80 -1.26
C ALA A 183 1.51 34.43 -0.73
N HIS A 184 1.47 34.29 0.58
CA HIS A 184 1.01 33.09 1.28
C HIS A 184 -0.20 33.47 2.12
N THR A 185 -1.36 32.99 1.75
CA THR A 185 -2.62 33.26 2.46
C THR A 185 -2.94 32.07 3.34
N LEU A 186 -2.95 32.31 4.65
CA LEU A 186 -3.50 31.42 5.66
C LEU A 186 -4.79 32.08 6.15
N LEU A 187 -5.93 31.48 5.88
CA LEU A 187 -7.21 31.93 6.42
C LEU A 187 -7.42 31.22 7.76
N ALA A 188 -7.42 31.99 8.86
CA ALA A 188 -7.77 31.44 10.15
C ALA A 188 -9.15 30.78 10.04
N ALA A 189 -9.24 29.49 10.23
CA ALA A 189 -10.50 28.80 10.49
C ALA A 189 -11.16 29.54 11.66
N GLY A 190 -12.37 30.03 11.46
CA GLY A 190 -13.09 30.77 12.49
C GLY A 190 -13.01 30.07 13.83
N SER A 191 -12.45 30.73 14.81
CA SER A 191 -12.22 30.41 16.22
C SER A 191 -12.34 28.92 16.58
N ALA A 192 -11.22 28.35 17.02
CA ALA A 192 -11.04 27.05 17.68
C ALA A 192 -10.92 25.81 16.77
N ALA A 193 -9.92 25.79 15.92
CA ALA A 193 -9.21 24.54 15.65
C ALA A 193 -7.75 24.89 15.36
N ALA A 194 -6.93 24.80 16.39
CA ALA A 194 -5.49 24.71 16.23
C ALA A 194 -5.19 23.69 15.14
N LEU A 195 -4.21 24.02 14.28
CA LEU A 195 -3.57 23.05 13.40
C LEU A 195 -3.16 21.83 14.22
N THR A 196 -4.02 20.86 14.37
CA THR A 196 -3.66 19.53 14.80
C THR A 196 -3.33 18.77 13.53
N ILE A 197 -2.09 18.92 13.09
CA ILE A 197 -1.44 17.87 12.31
C ILE A 197 -1.58 16.63 13.18
N GLY A 198 -2.49 15.72 12.81
CA GLY A 198 -2.63 14.44 13.50
C GLY A 198 -3.81 14.27 14.46
N GLN A 199 -5.00 14.82 14.17
CA GLN A 199 -6.20 14.13 14.61
C GLN A 199 -6.79 13.39 13.42
N GLY A 200 -6.42 12.09 13.40
CA GLY A 200 -6.91 11.14 12.44
C GLY A 200 -8.42 11.11 12.38
N ASP A 201 -8.96 11.09 11.19
CA ASP A 201 -10.19 10.37 10.98
C ASP A 201 -9.97 8.99 11.62
N GLU A 202 -10.87 8.51 12.49
CA GLU A 202 -10.81 7.25 13.27
C GLU A 202 -10.69 5.96 12.41
N ASP A 203 -10.29 6.07 11.17
CA ASP A 203 -9.93 5.00 10.24
C ASP A 203 -8.40 4.98 9.98
N LEU A 204 -7.57 5.27 10.99
CA LEU A 204 -6.16 4.86 10.99
C LEU A 204 -6.12 3.34 11.11
N ASP A 205 -6.21 2.71 9.95
CA ASP A 205 -6.18 1.27 9.78
C ASP A 205 -4.75 0.76 10.05
N GLU A 206 -4.60 -0.39 10.70
CA GLU A 206 -3.33 -1.11 10.94
C GLU A 206 -2.44 -1.22 9.68
N HIS A 207 -3.02 -1.04 8.50
CA HIS A 207 -2.36 -1.07 7.21
C HIS A 207 -1.62 0.23 6.80
N GLU A 208 -1.92 1.37 7.39
CA GLU A 208 -1.11 2.59 7.17
C GLU A 208 0.27 2.40 7.81
N PHE A 209 0.33 1.66 8.92
CA PHE A 209 1.56 1.19 9.55
C PHE A 209 2.30 0.16 8.67
N ASP A 210 1.59 -0.79 8.05
CA ASP A 210 2.16 -1.76 7.11
C ASP A 210 2.67 -1.12 5.80
N ARG A 211 2.01 -0.05 5.33
CA ARG A 211 2.48 0.77 4.20
C ARG A 211 3.77 1.50 4.56
N MET A 212 3.82 2.09 5.76
CA MET A 212 5.03 2.74 6.28
C MET A 212 6.16 1.74 6.46
N LEU A 213 5.89 0.53 6.94
CA LEU A 213 6.87 -0.56 7.05
C LEU A 213 7.33 -1.07 5.67
N ARG A 214 6.45 -1.17 4.68
CA ARG A 214 6.84 -1.51 3.29
C ARG A 214 7.74 -0.44 2.68
N LYS A 215 7.43 0.85 2.90
CA LYS A 215 8.28 1.97 2.48
C LYS A 215 9.61 2.04 3.28
N MET A 216 9.60 1.68 4.57
CA MET A 216 10.80 1.67 5.43
C MET A 216 11.68 0.43 5.22
N GLY A 217 11.14 -0.70 4.80
CA GLY A 217 11.90 -1.94 4.54
C GLY A 217 12.93 -1.81 3.42
N ASP A 218 12.80 -0.83 2.54
CA ASP A 218 13.79 -0.52 1.50
C ASP A 218 14.94 0.38 1.99
N PHE A 219 14.83 0.98 3.20
CA PHE A 219 15.88 1.83 3.79
C PHE A 219 16.88 1.06 4.67
N GLU A 220 16.57 -0.12 5.17
CA GLU A 220 17.45 -0.90 6.03
C GLU A 220 18.45 -1.82 5.29
N LYS A 221 18.48 -1.77 3.95
CA LYS A 221 19.43 -2.52 3.11
C LYS A 221 20.52 -1.65 2.47
N LYS A 222 20.94 -0.60 3.15
CA LYS A 222 22.18 0.12 2.78
C LYS A 222 23.24 -0.02 3.86
#